data_ab1ee5c0b733207c5d4c2da2b0f6e48c
#
_entry.id   ab1ee5c0b733207c5d4c2da2b0f6e48c
#
_cell.length_a   1.000
_cell.length_b   1.000
_cell.length_c   1.000
_cell.angle_alpha   90.00
_cell.angle_beta   90.00
_cell.angle_gamma   90.00
#
_symmetry.space_group_name_H-M   'P 1'
#
loop_
_entity.id
_entity.type
_entity.pdbx_description
1 polymer ?
#
loop_
_entity_poly.entity_id
_entity_poly.type
_entity_poly.pdbx_seq_one_letter_code
_entity_poly.pdbx_strand_id
1 'polypeptide(L)'
;RQEYRVYQVGDDGTETFVVATQDTFTTLVTSPNYMEYCYNVAAYWNTENYGELESRHSNVACTVPYAPGDADFDSDTDINDVLTVVDFVLEEDYPTEDELRNVDINMDGYINIADIIMMVDIIFGTTTARLVDFDPNEVAYIDLKSDYSSSTLNLEIDYNGPIRGMEFELNYNSELVDIQTPYLIDTQGNVMILSNTVAEGTKKVIVTDMQGKTIEPVGYVYLSIPVVFKGSSYDVGQVEIDNINVAGFAGDLIDYVSRTAISEVKLIPSDFSLQQNFPNPFNPSTEIRFDLPEEGQVELSVFNMQGQKVRTLESGKMKPG
;
A
#
# COMPACT_ATOMS: atom_id res chain seq x y z
N ARG A 1 -34.17 34.74 -27.58
CA ARG A 1 -33.47 33.96 -26.59
C ARG A 1 -32.14 33.53 -27.18
N GLN A 2 -31.07 33.67 -26.46
CA GLN A 2 -29.73 33.28 -26.90
C GLN A 2 -29.36 31.96 -26.20
N GLU A 3 -28.82 31.04 -26.94
CA GLU A 3 -28.29 29.75 -26.46
C GLU A 3 -27.06 29.32 -27.28
N TYR A 4 -26.30 28.37 -26.77
CA TYR A 4 -25.24 27.68 -27.51
C TYR A 4 -25.75 26.30 -27.89
N ARG A 5 -25.50 25.88 -29.11
CA ARG A 5 -25.84 24.54 -29.63
C ARG A 5 -24.56 23.75 -29.86
N VAL A 6 -24.52 22.56 -29.32
CA VAL A 6 -23.41 21.62 -29.49
C VAL A 6 -23.80 20.59 -30.54
N TYR A 7 -22.93 20.37 -31.48
CA TYR A 7 -23.10 19.39 -32.52
C TYR A 7 -21.98 18.36 -32.48
N GLN A 8 -22.32 17.09 -32.60
CA GLN A 8 -21.36 16.03 -32.85
C GLN A 8 -21.00 16.01 -34.32
N VAL A 9 -19.70 15.89 -34.62
CA VAL A 9 -19.17 15.87 -36.01
C VAL A 9 -18.76 14.44 -36.31
N GLY A 10 -19.38 13.83 -37.32
CA GLY A 10 -19.02 12.51 -37.80
C GLY A 10 -17.77 12.50 -38.67
N ASP A 11 -17.21 11.32 -38.94
CA ASP A 11 -16.02 11.14 -39.79
C ASP A 11 -16.19 11.66 -41.22
N ASP A 12 -17.41 11.67 -41.70
CA ASP A 12 -17.78 12.21 -43.00
C ASP A 12 -18.03 13.73 -42.99
N GLY A 13 -17.84 14.39 -41.85
CA GLY A 13 -18.08 15.80 -41.64
C GLY A 13 -19.56 16.15 -41.41
N THR A 14 -20.45 15.16 -41.28
CA THR A 14 -21.85 15.42 -40.93
C THR A 14 -21.95 15.94 -39.51
N GLU A 15 -22.83 16.93 -39.27
CA GLU A 15 -23.05 17.54 -37.97
C GLU A 15 -24.43 17.15 -37.45
N THR A 16 -24.45 16.57 -36.27
CA THR A 16 -25.69 16.15 -35.61
C THR A 16 -25.88 16.95 -34.32
N PHE A 17 -27.01 17.62 -34.17
CA PHE A 17 -27.35 18.36 -32.97
C PHE A 17 -27.43 17.44 -31.75
N VAL A 18 -26.75 17.82 -30.65
CA VAL A 18 -26.70 17.04 -29.41
C VAL A 18 -27.46 17.72 -28.29
N VAL A 19 -27.13 18.96 -27.97
CA VAL A 19 -27.71 19.69 -26.85
C VAL A 19 -27.64 21.20 -27.05
N ALA A 20 -28.56 21.92 -26.41
CA ALA A 20 -28.49 23.38 -26.28
C ALA A 20 -28.34 23.79 -24.81
N THR A 21 -27.49 24.78 -24.55
CA THR A 21 -27.24 25.34 -23.22
C THR A 21 -27.22 26.86 -23.26
N GLN A 22 -27.54 27.50 -22.15
CA GLN A 22 -27.39 28.97 -21.99
C GLN A 22 -26.05 29.31 -21.32
N ASP A 23 -25.37 28.31 -20.78
CA ASP A 23 -24.06 28.44 -20.14
C ASP A 23 -22.93 28.23 -21.16
N THR A 24 -21.74 28.66 -20.81
CA THR A 24 -20.53 28.50 -21.62
C THR A 24 -19.93 27.09 -21.49
N PHE A 25 -20.58 26.20 -20.76
CA PHE A 25 -20.21 24.79 -20.61
C PHE A 25 -21.45 23.90 -20.59
N THR A 26 -21.25 22.63 -20.91
CA THR A 26 -22.27 21.58 -20.75
C THR A 26 -21.55 20.23 -20.59
N THR A 27 -22.18 19.29 -19.90
CA THR A 27 -21.68 17.93 -19.75
C THR A 27 -22.40 17.02 -20.75
N LEU A 28 -21.63 16.23 -21.47
CA LEU A 28 -22.14 15.21 -22.38
C LEU A 28 -21.78 13.84 -21.82
N VAL A 29 -22.73 12.92 -21.88
CA VAL A 29 -22.47 11.50 -21.60
C VAL A 29 -22.23 10.78 -22.91
N THR A 30 -21.08 10.23 -23.10
CA THR A 30 -20.68 9.49 -24.29
C THR A 30 -20.65 8.00 -23.97
N SER A 31 -21.01 7.17 -24.95
CA SER A 31 -20.96 5.71 -24.87
C SER A 31 -20.98 5.16 -26.30
N PRO A 32 -20.13 4.20 -26.63
CA PRO A 32 -19.14 3.52 -25.79
C PRO A 32 -17.89 4.36 -25.50
N ASN A 33 -17.11 3.98 -24.48
CA ASN A 33 -15.79 4.51 -24.24
C ASN A 33 -14.79 4.10 -25.34
N TYR A 34 -13.60 4.68 -25.34
CA TYR A 34 -12.51 4.38 -26.30
C TYR A 34 -12.83 4.68 -27.77
N MET A 35 -13.91 5.40 -28.05
CA MET A 35 -14.21 5.93 -29.37
C MET A 35 -13.95 7.43 -29.42
N GLU A 36 -13.42 7.92 -30.56
CA GLU A 36 -13.23 9.35 -30.74
C GLU A 36 -14.58 10.04 -30.98
N TYR A 37 -14.83 11.08 -30.19
CA TYR A 37 -15.98 11.95 -30.34
C TYR A 37 -15.53 13.37 -30.65
N CYS A 38 -16.03 13.92 -31.73
CA CYS A 38 -15.70 15.26 -32.16
C CYS A 38 -16.92 16.17 -32.07
N TYR A 39 -16.71 17.38 -31.56
CA TYR A 39 -17.77 18.34 -31.37
C TYR A 39 -17.38 19.71 -31.89
N ASN A 40 -18.40 20.49 -32.27
CA ASN A 40 -18.31 21.94 -32.48
C ASN A 40 -19.51 22.65 -31.83
N VAL A 41 -19.46 23.96 -31.78
CA VAL A 41 -20.48 24.78 -31.09
C VAL A 41 -20.87 25.94 -31.99
N ALA A 42 -22.17 26.24 -32.03
CA ALA A 42 -22.71 27.45 -32.66
C ALA A 42 -23.51 28.25 -31.64
N ALA A 43 -23.52 29.58 -31.80
CA ALA A 43 -24.43 30.44 -31.07
C ALA A 43 -25.75 30.56 -31.84
N TYR A 44 -26.87 30.48 -31.11
CA TYR A 44 -28.20 30.48 -31.68
C TYR A 44 -29.06 31.60 -31.04
N TRP A 45 -29.80 32.29 -31.89
CA TRP A 45 -30.75 33.33 -31.51
C TRP A 45 -32.09 33.09 -32.15
N ASN A 46 -33.14 33.25 -31.40
CA ASN A 46 -34.48 33.37 -31.93
C ASN A 46 -35.00 34.77 -31.67
N THR A 47 -35.23 35.56 -32.71
CA THR A 47 -35.65 36.95 -32.65
C THR A 47 -37.01 37.13 -33.33
N GLU A 48 -37.83 38.04 -32.77
CA GLU A 48 -39.16 38.30 -33.29
C GLU A 48 -39.17 38.89 -34.74
N ASN A 49 -38.07 39.58 -35.09
CA ASN A 49 -38.00 40.28 -36.36
C ASN A 49 -37.30 39.52 -37.51
N TYR A 50 -36.38 38.62 -37.12
CA TYR A 50 -35.53 37.92 -38.11
C TYR A 50 -35.63 36.41 -38.01
N GLY A 51 -36.49 35.88 -37.13
CA GLY A 51 -36.63 34.44 -36.90
C GLY A 51 -35.40 33.81 -36.24
N GLU A 52 -35.13 32.56 -36.61
CA GLU A 52 -34.01 31.80 -36.08
C GLU A 52 -32.73 32.14 -36.84
N LEU A 53 -31.69 32.45 -36.08
CA LEU A 53 -30.36 32.79 -36.58
C LEU A 53 -29.32 31.89 -35.87
N GLU A 54 -28.38 31.39 -36.62
CA GLU A 54 -27.27 30.58 -36.08
C GLU A 54 -25.94 31.15 -36.62
N SER A 55 -24.93 31.16 -35.75
CA SER A 55 -23.58 31.59 -36.11
C SER A 55 -22.88 30.53 -36.97
N ARG A 56 -21.72 30.86 -37.50
CA ARG A 56 -20.80 29.84 -37.97
C ARG A 56 -20.40 28.98 -36.76
N HIS A 57 -20.21 27.69 -37.04
CA HIS A 57 -19.71 26.73 -36.06
C HIS A 57 -18.25 27.03 -35.67
N SER A 58 -17.87 26.68 -34.46
CA SER A 58 -16.50 26.79 -33.97
C SER A 58 -15.57 25.85 -34.74
N ASN A 59 -14.29 25.86 -34.41
CA ASN A 59 -13.41 24.73 -34.75
C ASN A 59 -13.96 23.44 -34.12
N VAL A 60 -13.62 22.32 -34.72
CA VAL A 60 -13.90 20.99 -34.17
C VAL A 60 -12.89 20.67 -33.09
N ALA A 61 -13.35 20.14 -31.97
CA ALA A 61 -12.54 19.58 -30.91
C ALA A 61 -12.94 18.11 -30.68
N CYS A 62 -11.96 17.24 -30.61
CA CYS A 62 -12.16 15.80 -30.46
C CYS A 62 -11.60 15.31 -29.15
N THR A 63 -12.21 14.25 -28.59
CA THR A 63 -11.74 13.56 -27.40
C THR A 63 -12.11 12.10 -27.47
N VAL A 64 -11.30 11.27 -26.83
CA VAL A 64 -11.59 9.84 -26.61
C VAL A 64 -11.91 9.68 -25.12
N PRO A 65 -13.18 9.41 -24.75
CA PRO A 65 -13.53 9.13 -23.38
C PRO A 65 -12.90 7.81 -22.92
N TYR A 66 -12.52 7.75 -21.68
CA TYR A 66 -12.04 6.54 -21.04
C TYR A 66 -12.94 6.18 -19.86
N ALA A 67 -12.87 4.93 -19.39
CA ALA A 67 -13.57 4.46 -18.19
C ALA A 67 -12.57 4.43 -17.03
N PRO A 68 -12.69 5.29 -16.02
CA PRO A 68 -11.82 5.23 -14.87
C PRO A 68 -11.93 3.88 -14.17
N GLY A 69 -10.80 3.19 -14.00
CA GLY A 69 -10.71 1.88 -13.37
C GLY A 69 -10.85 0.68 -14.31
N ASP A 70 -11.13 0.88 -15.60
CA ASP A 70 -11.23 -0.18 -16.60
C ASP A 70 -9.82 -0.53 -17.10
N ALA A 71 -9.22 -1.54 -16.47
CA ALA A 71 -7.84 -1.95 -16.74
C ALA A 71 -7.75 -2.92 -17.92
N ASP A 72 -8.78 -3.73 -18.17
CA ASP A 72 -8.80 -4.74 -19.25
C ASP A 72 -9.54 -4.29 -20.51
N PHE A 73 -10.06 -3.05 -20.52
CA PHE A 73 -10.74 -2.40 -21.66
C PHE A 73 -12.06 -3.08 -22.08
N ASP A 74 -12.74 -3.72 -21.16
CA ASP A 74 -14.03 -4.37 -21.47
C ASP A 74 -15.23 -3.41 -21.34
N SER A 75 -14.98 -2.15 -20.95
CA SER A 75 -15.89 -1.02 -20.81
C SER A 75 -16.70 -1.00 -19.52
N ASP A 76 -16.38 -1.82 -18.55
CA ASP A 76 -16.87 -1.65 -17.18
C ASP A 76 -15.69 -1.55 -16.18
N THR A 77 -16.00 -1.42 -14.92
CA THR A 77 -15.00 -1.42 -13.84
C THR A 77 -15.48 -2.42 -12.82
N ASP A 78 -14.82 -3.57 -12.80
CA ASP A 78 -15.19 -4.68 -11.94
C ASP A 78 -13.99 -5.25 -11.15
N ILE A 79 -14.19 -6.41 -10.55
CA ILE A 79 -13.16 -7.04 -9.72
C ILE A 79 -11.95 -7.52 -10.54
N ASN A 80 -12.11 -7.81 -11.84
CA ASN A 80 -11.00 -8.25 -12.68
C ASN A 80 -10.03 -7.10 -12.90
N ASP A 81 -10.54 -5.87 -13.04
CA ASP A 81 -9.71 -4.66 -13.13
C ASP A 81 -8.90 -4.44 -11.86
N VAL A 82 -9.55 -4.61 -10.70
CA VAL A 82 -8.85 -4.50 -9.41
C VAL A 82 -7.71 -5.53 -9.32
N LEU A 83 -7.93 -6.76 -9.76
CA LEU A 83 -6.89 -7.79 -9.76
C LEU A 83 -5.74 -7.43 -10.72
N THR A 84 -6.06 -6.90 -11.89
CA THR A 84 -5.04 -6.40 -12.84
C THR A 84 -4.20 -5.28 -12.21
N VAL A 85 -4.84 -4.32 -11.54
CA VAL A 85 -4.11 -3.24 -10.85
C VAL A 85 -3.28 -3.77 -9.68
N VAL A 86 -3.76 -4.78 -8.98
CA VAL A 86 -2.96 -5.45 -7.93
C VAL A 86 -1.70 -6.07 -8.51
N ASP A 87 -1.76 -6.70 -9.69
CA ASP A 87 -0.60 -7.27 -10.36
C ASP A 87 0.41 -6.17 -10.76
N PHE A 88 -0.06 -5.01 -11.19
CA PHE A 88 0.80 -3.84 -11.43
C PHE A 88 1.48 -3.33 -10.16
N VAL A 89 0.73 -3.19 -9.07
CA VAL A 89 1.28 -2.73 -7.78
C VAL A 89 2.27 -3.75 -7.23
N LEU A 90 2.02 -5.06 -7.39
CA LEU A 90 2.93 -6.13 -6.98
C LEU A 90 4.10 -6.36 -7.95
N GLU A 91 4.17 -5.60 -9.04
CA GLU A 91 5.20 -5.73 -10.09
C GLU A 91 5.23 -7.14 -10.73
N GLU A 92 4.07 -7.82 -10.76
CA GLU A 92 3.88 -9.06 -11.49
C GLU A 92 3.65 -8.81 -12.98
N ASP A 93 3.08 -7.63 -13.31
CA ASP A 93 2.90 -7.10 -14.66
C ASP A 93 3.16 -5.59 -14.68
N TYR A 94 3.24 -4.99 -15.88
CA TYR A 94 3.50 -3.57 -16.06
C TYR A 94 2.48 -2.95 -16.99
N PRO A 95 1.81 -1.84 -16.58
CA PRO A 95 0.79 -1.21 -17.39
C PRO A 95 1.35 -0.57 -18.66
N THR A 96 0.59 -0.63 -19.72
CA THR A 96 0.76 0.19 -20.90
C THR A 96 0.39 1.66 -20.60
N GLU A 97 0.71 2.59 -21.52
CA GLU A 97 0.31 4.01 -21.35
C GLU A 97 -1.22 4.21 -21.30
N ASP A 98 -1.97 3.36 -21.99
CA ASP A 98 -3.43 3.44 -22.01
C ASP A 98 -4.05 2.85 -20.74
N GLU A 99 -3.53 1.74 -20.23
CA GLU A 99 -3.92 1.17 -18.94
C GLU A 99 -3.59 2.14 -17.80
N LEU A 100 -2.36 2.69 -17.76
CA LEU A 100 -1.95 3.68 -16.76
C LEU A 100 -2.97 4.82 -16.66
N ARG A 101 -3.45 5.34 -17.80
CA ARG A 101 -4.43 6.43 -17.83
C ARG A 101 -5.77 6.04 -17.20
N ASN A 102 -6.17 4.78 -17.32
CA ASN A 102 -7.43 4.29 -16.80
C ASN A 102 -7.37 3.98 -15.31
N VAL A 103 -6.22 3.50 -14.81
CA VAL A 103 -6.09 2.97 -13.45
C VAL A 103 -5.47 3.94 -12.45
N ASP A 104 -4.78 4.99 -12.88
CA ASP A 104 -4.37 6.13 -12.05
C ASP A 104 -5.60 7.02 -11.79
N ILE A 105 -6.42 6.62 -10.83
CA ILE A 105 -7.73 7.23 -10.57
C ILE A 105 -7.59 8.61 -9.94
N ASN A 106 -6.59 8.79 -9.08
CA ASN A 106 -6.32 10.05 -8.41
C ASN A 106 -5.47 11.01 -9.24
N MET A 107 -4.93 10.55 -10.38
CA MET A 107 -4.09 11.30 -11.32
C MET A 107 -2.82 11.86 -10.68
N ASP A 108 -2.20 11.12 -9.76
CA ASP A 108 -0.94 11.52 -9.11
C ASP A 108 0.31 11.00 -9.87
N GLY A 109 0.12 10.16 -10.87
CA GLY A 109 1.16 9.59 -11.72
C GLY A 109 1.76 8.29 -11.19
N TYR A 110 1.21 7.74 -10.13
CA TYR A 110 1.63 6.48 -9.53
C TYR A 110 0.45 5.53 -9.41
N ILE A 111 0.64 4.26 -9.72
CA ILE A 111 -0.35 3.21 -9.43
C ILE A 111 0.02 2.60 -8.08
N ASN A 112 -0.90 2.72 -7.11
CA ASN A 112 -0.66 2.27 -5.75
C ASN A 112 -1.98 1.88 -5.03
N ILE A 113 -1.91 1.62 -3.73
CA ILE A 113 -3.07 1.21 -2.93
C ILE A 113 -4.21 2.24 -2.93
N ALA A 114 -3.92 3.53 -3.15
CA ALA A 114 -4.96 4.57 -3.21
C ALA A 114 -5.91 4.35 -4.40
N ASP A 115 -5.35 4.00 -5.57
CA ASP A 115 -6.13 3.72 -6.78
C ASP A 115 -6.99 2.48 -6.60
N ILE A 116 -6.44 1.42 -6.02
CA ILE A 116 -7.19 0.19 -5.71
C ILE A 116 -8.42 0.52 -4.85
N ILE A 117 -8.27 1.35 -3.81
CA ILE A 117 -9.39 1.75 -2.95
C ILE A 117 -10.42 2.56 -3.72
N MET A 118 -9.98 3.49 -4.58
CA MET A 118 -10.87 4.28 -5.41
C MET A 118 -11.63 3.42 -6.42
N MET A 119 -10.99 2.41 -7.02
CA MET A 119 -11.66 1.44 -7.89
C MET A 119 -12.73 0.64 -7.14
N VAL A 120 -12.42 0.16 -5.94
CA VAL A 120 -13.39 -0.50 -5.07
C VAL A 120 -14.59 0.41 -4.79
N ASP A 121 -14.36 1.71 -4.56
CA ASP A 121 -15.44 2.68 -4.36
C ASP A 121 -16.30 2.88 -5.63
N ILE A 122 -15.70 2.85 -6.81
CA ILE A 122 -16.44 2.90 -8.09
C ILE A 122 -17.33 1.66 -8.22
N ILE A 123 -16.80 0.46 -7.99
CA ILE A 123 -17.53 -0.80 -8.11
C ILE A 123 -18.75 -0.86 -7.17
N PHE A 124 -18.57 -0.45 -5.92
CA PHE A 124 -19.65 -0.48 -4.93
C PHE A 124 -20.57 0.75 -4.95
N GLY A 125 -20.25 1.75 -5.78
CA GLY A 125 -21.01 3.01 -5.83
C GLY A 125 -20.93 3.79 -4.52
N THR A 126 -19.91 3.57 -3.74
CA THR A 126 -19.65 4.27 -2.49
C THR A 126 -18.98 5.61 -2.80
N THR A 127 -19.72 6.53 -3.43
CA THR A 127 -19.30 7.93 -3.46
C THR A 127 -19.37 8.46 -2.03
N THR A 128 -18.31 8.21 -1.29
CA THR A 128 -18.21 8.67 0.09
C THR A 128 -18.11 10.19 0.08
N ALA A 129 -19.25 10.80 0.32
CA ALA A 129 -19.23 12.17 0.82
C ALA A 129 -18.31 12.18 2.05
N ARG A 130 -17.24 12.94 1.96
CA ARG A 130 -16.23 13.21 2.98
C ARG A 130 -16.91 13.70 4.26
N LEU A 131 -17.43 12.78 5.08
CA LEU A 131 -18.14 13.07 6.34
C LEU A 131 -17.33 12.63 7.57
N VAL A 132 -16.12 12.14 7.37
CA VAL A 132 -15.20 11.93 8.49
C VAL A 132 -14.44 13.23 8.68
N ASP A 133 -14.43 13.71 9.92
CA ASP A 133 -13.65 14.89 10.36
C ASP A 133 -12.17 14.46 10.33
N PHE A 134 -11.59 14.45 9.12
CA PHE A 134 -10.20 14.07 8.87
C PHE A 134 -9.34 15.31 9.16
N ASP A 135 -8.44 15.21 10.13
CA ASP A 135 -7.40 16.23 10.32
C ASP A 135 -6.27 15.96 9.30
N PRO A 136 -6.14 16.81 8.26
CA PRO A 136 -5.10 16.60 7.24
C PRO A 136 -3.67 16.75 7.77
N ASN A 137 -3.50 17.10 9.04
CA ASN A 137 -2.20 17.19 9.69
C ASN A 137 -1.92 16.00 10.63
N GLU A 138 -2.84 15.05 10.74
CA GLU A 138 -2.61 13.84 11.53
C GLU A 138 -1.67 12.90 10.79
N VAL A 139 -0.62 12.49 11.47
CA VAL A 139 0.47 11.65 10.92
C VAL A 139 0.37 10.27 11.53
N ALA A 140 0.44 9.23 10.72
CA ALA A 140 0.56 7.86 11.19
C ALA A 140 1.99 7.58 11.68
N TYR A 141 2.12 6.89 12.81
CA TYR A 141 3.42 6.43 13.28
C TYR A 141 3.52 4.92 13.07
N ILE A 142 4.58 4.51 12.39
CA ILE A 142 4.77 3.12 11.97
C ILE A 142 5.97 2.52 12.69
N ASP A 143 5.78 1.33 13.25
CA ASP A 143 6.81 0.54 13.90
C ASP A 143 6.80 -0.89 13.35
N LEU A 144 7.96 -1.39 12.94
CA LEU A 144 8.17 -2.80 12.68
C LEU A 144 8.89 -3.43 13.86
N LYS A 145 8.25 -4.36 14.58
CA LYS A 145 8.78 -4.94 15.83
C LYS A 145 8.87 -6.45 15.76
N SER A 146 9.98 -6.99 16.23
CA SER A 146 10.17 -8.42 16.39
C SER A 146 9.39 -8.95 17.58
N ASP A 147 8.57 -9.97 17.36
CA ASP A 147 8.05 -10.82 18.42
C ASP A 147 8.81 -12.14 18.42
N TYR A 148 9.76 -12.23 19.29
CA TYR A 148 10.63 -13.42 19.42
C TYR A 148 9.89 -14.65 19.92
N SER A 149 8.73 -14.51 20.58
CA SER A 149 7.96 -15.64 21.08
C SER A 149 7.21 -16.40 20.00
N SER A 150 6.83 -15.71 18.95
CA SER A 150 6.04 -16.23 17.83
C SER A 150 6.84 -16.36 16.53
N SER A 151 8.10 -15.92 16.51
CA SER A 151 8.92 -15.83 15.29
C SER A 151 8.22 -14.98 14.22
N THR A 152 7.65 -13.87 14.62
CA THR A 152 6.99 -12.91 13.73
C THR A 152 7.58 -11.51 13.86
N LEU A 153 7.40 -10.73 12.78
CA LEU A 153 7.48 -9.28 12.85
C LEU A 153 6.06 -8.75 12.92
N ASN A 154 5.82 -7.78 13.79
CA ASN A 154 4.53 -7.11 13.91
C ASN A 154 4.65 -5.72 13.32
N LEU A 155 3.79 -5.41 12.34
CA LEU A 155 3.59 -4.07 11.83
C LEU A 155 2.57 -3.38 12.73
N GLU A 156 3.03 -2.39 13.48
CA GLU A 156 2.19 -1.56 14.33
C GLU A 156 2.01 -0.18 13.70
N ILE A 157 0.78 0.33 13.73
CA ILE A 157 0.45 1.66 13.23
C ILE A 157 -0.32 2.40 14.33
N ASP A 158 0.22 3.51 14.78
CA ASP A 158 -0.41 4.41 15.76
C ASP A 158 -1.04 5.57 14.96
N TYR A 159 -2.33 5.44 14.69
CA TYR A 159 -3.14 6.37 13.94
C TYR A 159 -4.60 6.29 14.39
N ASN A 160 -5.27 7.43 14.55
CA ASN A 160 -6.64 7.45 15.07
C ASN A 160 -7.71 7.43 13.95
N GLY A 161 -7.30 7.64 12.71
CA GLY A 161 -8.21 7.63 11.58
C GLY A 161 -8.44 6.24 11.01
N PRO A 162 -9.41 6.09 10.10
CA PRO A 162 -9.67 4.84 9.42
C PRO A 162 -8.58 4.52 8.38
N ILE A 163 -8.08 3.30 8.39
CA ILE A 163 -7.18 2.74 7.36
C ILE A 163 -7.99 1.75 6.53
N ARG A 164 -8.01 1.91 5.22
CA ARG A 164 -8.69 1.00 4.29
C ARG A 164 -7.73 0.11 3.53
N GLY A 165 -6.48 0.53 3.40
CA GLY A 165 -5.46 -0.26 2.75
C GLY A 165 -4.06 0.22 3.08
N MET A 166 -3.11 -0.64 2.81
CA MET A 166 -1.69 -0.32 2.90
C MET A 166 -0.90 -1.16 1.91
N GLU A 167 0.19 -0.59 1.43
CA GLU A 167 1.23 -1.33 0.73
C GLU A 167 2.60 -0.94 1.28
N PHE A 168 3.53 -1.85 1.24
CA PHE A 168 4.89 -1.63 1.70
C PHE A 168 5.84 -2.68 1.15
N GLU A 169 7.12 -2.40 1.25
CA GLU A 169 8.19 -3.34 0.94
C GLU A 169 8.92 -3.79 2.20
N LEU A 170 9.34 -5.05 2.20
CA LEU A 170 10.20 -5.64 3.22
C LEU A 170 11.53 -6.01 2.57
N ASN A 171 12.60 -5.35 2.99
CA ASN A 171 13.96 -5.58 2.52
C ASN A 171 14.73 -6.41 3.54
N TYR A 172 15.34 -7.51 3.11
CA TYR A 172 16.02 -8.47 3.99
C TYR A 172 17.13 -9.22 3.27
N ASN A 173 18.05 -9.81 4.04
CA ASN A 173 19.02 -10.73 3.48
C ASN A 173 18.38 -12.11 3.30
N SER A 174 18.11 -12.52 2.07
CA SER A 174 17.45 -13.79 1.70
C SER A 174 18.25 -15.04 2.10
N GLU A 175 19.56 -14.93 2.34
CA GLU A 175 20.39 -16.02 2.87
C GLU A 175 20.12 -16.29 4.36
N LEU A 176 19.74 -15.26 5.13
CA LEU A 176 19.52 -15.32 6.57
C LEU A 176 18.05 -15.38 6.97
N VAL A 177 17.19 -14.74 6.20
CA VAL A 177 15.76 -14.58 6.52
C VAL A 177 14.90 -15.04 5.36
N ASP A 178 13.79 -15.69 5.67
CA ASP A 178 12.70 -15.95 4.74
C ASP A 178 11.41 -15.42 5.31
N ILE A 179 10.75 -14.53 4.54
CA ILE A 179 9.51 -13.89 4.95
C ILE A 179 8.33 -14.64 4.34
N GLN A 180 7.50 -15.18 5.22
CA GLN A 180 6.29 -15.89 4.84
C GLN A 180 5.14 -14.92 4.55
N THR A 181 3.99 -15.44 4.11
CA THR A 181 2.81 -14.62 3.86
C THR A 181 2.32 -13.98 5.15
N PRO A 182 2.19 -12.66 5.22
CA PRO A 182 1.63 -11.96 6.36
C PRO A 182 0.17 -12.35 6.64
N TYR A 183 -0.29 -12.15 7.87
CA TYR A 183 -1.68 -12.37 8.24
C TYR A 183 -2.16 -11.35 9.28
N LEU A 184 -3.47 -11.13 9.33
CA LEU A 184 -4.10 -10.34 10.40
C LEU A 184 -4.32 -11.21 11.64
N ILE A 185 -4.16 -10.60 12.82
CA ILE A 185 -4.35 -11.31 14.11
C ILE A 185 -5.83 -11.59 14.36
N ASP A 186 -6.72 -10.68 13.95
CA ASP A 186 -8.17 -10.87 14.05
C ASP A 186 -8.83 -10.67 12.67
N THR A 187 -9.50 -11.71 12.19
CA THR A 187 -10.07 -11.75 10.84
C THR A 187 -11.55 -11.41 10.86
N GLN A 188 -11.92 -10.21 11.30
CA GLN A 188 -13.29 -9.73 11.12
C GLN A 188 -13.41 -8.93 9.82
N GLY A 189 -13.37 -9.62 8.67
CA GLY A 189 -13.59 -8.96 7.38
C GLY A 189 -13.13 -9.79 6.20
N ASN A 190 -13.35 -9.27 5.01
CA ASN A 190 -12.84 -9.80 3.74
C ASN A 190 -11.51 -9.12 3.38
N VAL A 191 -10.62 -8.98 4.35
CA VAL A 191 -9.31 -8.38 4.11
C VAL A 191 -8.49 -9.31 3.25
N MET A 192 -8.03 -8.80 2.13
CA MET A 192 -7.12 -9.45 1.21
C MET A 192 -5.70 -9.04 1.57
N ILE A 193 -4.82 -10.02 1.66
CA ILE A 193 -3.38 -9.81 1.83
C ILE A 193 -2.69 -10.54 0.69
N LEU A 194 -2.00 -9.77 -0.13
CA LEU A 194 -1.23 -10.29 -1.26
C LEU A 194 0.22 -9.86 -1.11
N SER A 195 1.13 -10.69 -1.61
CA SER A 195 2.55 -10.35 -1.60
C SER A 195 3.29 -11.04 -2.71
N ASN A 196 4.25 -10.32 -3.29
CA ASN A 196 5.18 -10.84 -4.28
C ASN A 196 6.63 -10.55 -3.87
N THR A 197 7.56 -11.40 -4.33
CA THR A 197 9.00 -11.15 -4.21
C THR A 197 9.46 -10.46 -5.48
N VAL A 198 9.54 -9.14 -5.43
CA VAL A 198 9.85 -8.28 -6.59
C VAL A 198 11.34 -8.28 -6.95
N ALA A 199 12.18 -8.56 -5.96
CA ALA A 199 13.62 -8.74 -6.14
C ALA A 199 14.19 -9.70 -5.08
N GLU A 200 15.43 -10.18 -5.26
CA GLU A 200 16.08 -10.96 -4.24
C GLU A 200 16.21 -10.16 -2.93
N GLY A 201 15.58 -10.64 -1.87
CA GLY A 201 15.54 -9.97 -0.58
C GLY A 201 14.58 -8.79 -0.48
N THR A 202 13.68 -8.62 -1.44
CA THR A 202 12.62 -7.60 -1.38
C THR A 202 11.26 -8.23 -1.62
N LYS A 203 10.38 -8.14 -0.65
CA LYS A 203 8.99 -8.60 -0.73
C LYS A 203 8.04 -7.40 -0.63
N LYS A 204 7.19 -7.23 -1.63
CA LYS A 204 6.11 -6.24 -1.63
C LYS A 204 4.83 -6.87 -1.09
N VAL A 205 4.08 -6.11 -0.30
CA VAL A 205 2.87 -6.56 0.38
C VAL A 205 1.77 -5.53 0.17
N ILE A 206 0.58 -6.01 -0.18
CA ILE A 206 -0.66 -5.22 -0.24
C ILE A 206 -1.65 -5.80 0.76
N VAL A 207 -2.32 -4.91 1.49
CA VAL A 207 -3.40 -5.25 2.44
C VAL A 207 -4.56 -4.31 2.18
N THR A 208 -5.73 -4.85 1.84
CA THR A 208 -6.95 -4.06 1.63
C THR A 208 -8.20 -4.88 1.90
N ASP A 209 -9.33 -4.22 2.22
CA ASP A 209 -10.63 -4.87 2.29
C ASP A 209 -11.39 -4.66 0.98
N MET A 210 -11.70 -5.76 0.27
CA MET A 210 -12.38 -5.73 -1.03
C MET A 210 -13.84 -5.28 -0.97
N GLN A 211 -14.40 -5.04 0.20
CA GLN A 211 -15.72 -4.45 0.39
C GLN A 211 -15.65 -2.98 0.82
N GLY A 212 -14.46 -2.40 0.82
CA GLY A 212 -14.24 -1.01 1.19
C GLY A 212 -14.36 -0.71 2.68
N LYS A 213 -14.20 -1.71 3.55
CA LYS A 213 -14.21 -1.51 4.99
C LYS A 213 -12.85 -1.12 5.52
N THR A 214 -12.83 -0.59 6.74
CA THR A 214 -11.60 -0.29 7.46
C THR A 214 -10.93 -1.56 7.97
N ILE A 215 -9.60 -1.53 7.99
CA ILE A 215 -8.77 -2.58 8.58
C ILE A 215 -8.63 -2.25 10.07
N GLU A 216 -9.13 -3.12 10.93
CA GLU A 216 -9.12 -2.90 12.37
C GLU A 216 -7.90 -3.59 13.01
N PRO A 217 -7.09 -2.87 13.79
CA PRO A 217 -5.95 -3.47 14.48
C PRO A 217 -6.36 -4.20 15.75
N VAL A 218 -5.53 -5.14 16.20
CA VAL A 218 -5.58 -5.69 17.55
C VAL A 218 -4.60 -4.92 18.43
N GLY A 219 -5.10 -4.01 19.25
CA GLY A 219 -4.26 -3.00 19.89
C GLY A 219 -3.69 -2.04 18.86
N TYR A 220 -2.37 -2.06 18.66
CA TYR A 220 -1.69 -1.30 17.61
C TYR A 220 -1.18 -2.20 16.48
N VAL A 221 -1.33 -3.51 16.58
CA VAL A 221 -0.82 -4.47 15.59
C VAL A 221 -1.83 -4.64 14.47
N TYR A 222 -1.46 -4.19 13.28
CA TYR A 222 -2.25 -4.37 12.07
C TYR A 222 -1.93 -5.69 11.38
N LEU A 223 -0.66 -6.08 11.37
CA LEU A 223 -0.23 -7.23 10.59
C LEU A 223 0.85 -8.00 11.33
N SER A 224 0.76 -9.32 11.32
CA SER A 224 1.82 -10.22 11.75
C SER A 224 2.48 -10.86 10.53
N ILE A 225 3.80 -10.78 10.48
CA ILE A 225 4.62 -11.23 9.36
C ILE A 225 5.50 -12.37 9.86
N PRO A 226 5.16 -13.64 9.55
CA PRO A 226 5.97 -14.77 9.97
C PRO A 226 7.32 -14.75 9.28
N VAL A 227 8.36 -15.04 10.03
CA VAL A 227 9.73 -15.10 9.52
C VAL A 227 10.38 -16.43 9.87
N VAL A 228 11.14 -16.97 8.93
CA VAL A 228 12.00 -18.13 9.15
C VAL A 228 13.44 -17.65 9.09
N PHE A 229 14.14 -17.79 10.22
CA PHE A 229 15.55 -17.47 10.28
C PHE A 229 16.38 -18.68 9.84
N LYS A 230 17.27 -18.49 8.86
CA LYS A 230 18.09 -19.52 8.23
C LYS A 230 19.54 -19.52 8.74
N GLY A 231 19.93 -18.45 9.44
CA GLY A 231 21.27 -18.28 9.99
C GLY A 231 21.57 -19.19 11.16
N SER A 232 22.82 -19.18 11.60
CA SER A 232 23.24 -19.83 12.84
C SER A 232 22.83 -19.00 14.08
N SER A 233 22.99 -19.57 15.28
CA SER A 233 22.71 -18.86 16.54
C SER A 233 23.57 -17.61 16.77
N TYR A 234 24.55 -17.36 15.93
CA TYR A 234 25.44 -16.20 16.01
C TYR A 234 25.14 -15.13 14.96
N ASP A 235 24.29 -15.45 14.02
CA ASP A 235 23.90 -14.51 12.98
C ASP A 235 22.69 -13.69 13.42
N VAL A 236 22.60 -12.47 12.93
CA VAL A 236 21.43 -11.60 13.11
C VAL A 236 20.99 -11.16 11.73
N GLY A 237 19.77 -11.52 11.37
CA GLY A 237 19.11 -10.99 10.19
C GLY A 237 18.48 -9.64 10.52
N GLN A 238 18.36 -8.79 9.51
CA GLN A 238 17.62 -7.55 9.61
C GLN A 238 16.54 -7.54 8.56
N VAL A 239 15.38 -7.01 8.90
CA VAL A 239 14.28 -6.73 7.99
C VAL A 239 13.95 -5.25 8.11
N GLU A 240 13.97 -4.56 7.01
CA GLU A 240 13.63 -3.14 6.89
C GLU A 240 12.28 -3.02 6.17
N ILE A 241 11.40 -2.16 6.69
CA ILE A 241 10.18 -1.75 5.99
C ILE A 241 10.41 -0.43 5.29
N ASP A 242 10.05 -0.37 4.02
CA ASP A 242 10.24 0.80 3.15
C ASP A 242 9.09 0.94 2.16
N ASN A 243 9.07 2.01 1.37
CA ASN A 243 8.08 2.29 0.33
C ASN A 243 6.64 2.10 0.82
N ILE A 244 6.32 2.72 1.97
CA ILE A 244 5.04 2.54 2.65
C ILE A 244 4.03 3.52 2.11
N ASN A 245 2.88 3.02 1.66
CA ASN A 245 1.68 3.80 1.41
C ASN A 245 0.56 3.31 2.34
N VAL A 246 -0.04 4.21 3.08
CA VAL A 246 -1.21 3.94 3.92
C VAL A 246 -2.35 4.78 3.39
N ALA A 247 -3.43 4.14 3.03
CA ALA A 247 -4.57 4.82 2.44
C ALA A 247 -5.75 4.88 3.40
N GLY A 248 -6.30 6.08 3.54
CA GLY A 248 -7.43 6.42 4.37
C GLY A 248 -8.78 6.12 3.72
N PHE A 249 -9.82 6.78 4.24
CA PHE A 249 -11.20 6.47 3.91
C PHE A 249 -11.57 6.72 2.45
N ALA A 250 -11.00 7.73 1.80
CA ALA A 250 -11.32 8.12 0.42
C ALA A 250 -10.19 7.77 -0.58
N GLY A 251 -9.30 6.85 -0.23
CA GLY A 251 -8.12 6.57 -1.02
C GLY A 251 -7.02 7.63 -0.90
N ASP A 252 -7.16 8.58 0.01
CA ASP A 252 -6.15 9.58 0.30
C ASP A 252 -4.97 8.93 1.04
N LEU A 253 -3.75 9.22 0.58
CA LEU A 253 -2.54 8.75 1.26
C LEU A 253 -2.33 9.52 2.56
N ILE A 254 -2.05 8.79 3.62
CA ILE A 254 -1.81 9.32 4.97
C ILE A 254 -0.31 9.57 5.13
N ASP A 255 0.06 10.77 5.53
CA ASP A 255 1.45 11.08 5.90
C ASP A 255 1.89 10.20 7.07
N TYR A 256 3.10 9.68 7.03
CA TYR A 256 3.61 8.79 8.06
C TYR A 256 5.03 9.14 8.53
N VAL A 257 5.35 8.70 9.74
CA VAL A 257 6.69 8.69 10.31
C VAL A 257 7.03 7.28 10.77
N SER A 258 8.04 6.68 10.17
CA SER A 258 8.56 5.39 10.64
C SER A 258 9.43 5.62 11.88
N ARG A 259 8.97 5.15 13.05
CA ARG A 259 9.72 5.21 14.31
C ARG A 259 10.72 4.06 14.42
N THR A 260 10.34 2.89 13.91
CA THR A 260 11.18 1.70 13.84
C THR A 260 11.03 1.07 12.46
N ALA A 261 11.92 1.43 11.53
CA ALA A 261 11.91 0.89 10.18
C ALA A 261 12.65 -0.46 10.07
N ILE A 262 13.63 -0.71 10.94
CA ILE A 262 14.47 -1.92 10.91
C ILE A 262 14.22 -2.75 12.16
N SER A 263 13.98 -4.04 11.95
CA SER A 263 13.81 -5.00 13.02
C SER A 263 14.80 -6.17 12.89
N GLU A 264 15.31 -6.64 14.02
CA GLU A 264 16.24 -7.77 14.05
C GLU A 264 15.48 -9.09 14.08
N VAL A 265 15.99 -10.07 13.36
CA VAL A 265 15.53 -11.47 13.35
C VAL A 265 16.71 -12.37 13.68
N LYS A 266 16.53 -13.23 14.66
CA LYS A 266 17.57 -14.16 15.09
C LYS A 266 16.97 -15.48 15.58
N LEU A 267 17.79 -16.50 15.60
CA LEU A 267 17.39 -17.77 16.20
C LEU A 267 17.24 -17.60 17.70
N ILE A 268 16.09 -18.01 18.22
CA ILE A 268 15.91 -18.11 19.67
C ILE A 268 16.32 -19.51 20.10
N PRO A 269 17.32 -19.66 20.96
CA PRO A 269 17.71 -20.94 21.51
C PRO A 269 16.55 -21.62 22.26
N SER A 270 16.41 -22.93 22.15
CA SER A 270 15.38 -23.68 22.88
C SER A 270 15.73 -23.88 24.36
N ASP A 271 17.01 -23.79 24.69
CA ASP A 271 17.52 -24.13 26.02
C ASP A 271 18.56 -23.12 26.47
N PHE A 272 18.67 -22.94 27.79
CA PHE A 272 19.79 -22.22 28.36
C PHE A 272 21.08 -23.01 28.13
N SER A 273 22.08 -22.38 27.58
CA SER A 273 23.39 -22.97 27.41
C SER A 273 24.51 -22.02 27.80
N LEU A 274 25.62 -22.57 28.27
CA LEU A 274 26.88 -21.87 28.49
C LEU A 274 27.96 -22.61 27.77
N GLN A 275 28.55 -21.98 26.76
CA GLN A 275 29.57 -22.62 25.95
C GLN A 275 30.94 -22.46 26.62
N GLN A 276 31.85 -23.39 26.24
CA GLN A 276 33.23 -23.28 26.68
C GLN A 276 33.88 -22.06 26.05
N ASN A 277 34.63 -21.30 26.85
CA ASN A 277 35.36 -20.13 26.35
C ASN A 277 36.33 -20.51 25.23
N PHE A 278 36.42 -19.67 24.21
CA PHE A 278 37.31 -19.83 23.07
C PHE A 278 38.06 -18.54 22.76
N PRO A 279 39.39 -18.60 22.48
CA PRO A 279 40.25 -19.78 22.59
C PRO A 279 40.45 -20.25 24.03
N ASN A 280 40.76 -21.53 24.20
CA ASN A 280 41.11 -22.09 25.48
C ASN A 280 42.22 -23.14 25.26
N PRO A 281 43.50 -22.95 25.74
CA PRO A 281 43.99 -21.80 26.52
C PRO A 281 43.98 -20.47 25.76
N PHE A 282 43.91 -19.34 26.49
CA PHE A 282 43.82 -18.00 25.90
C PHE A 282 44.99 -17.09 26.34
N ASN A 283 45.28 -16.03 25.51
CA ASN A 283 46.26 -15.01 25.81
C ASN A 283 45.99 -13.75 24.94
N PRO A 284 45.68 -12.60 25.50
CA PRO A 284 45.24 -12.34 26.86
C PRO A 284 43.70 -12.39 27.00
N SER A 285 42.95 -12.60 25.92
CA SER A 285 41.48 -12.55 25.89
C SER A 285 40.86 -13.86 25.42
N THR A 286 39.65 -14.10 25.88
CA THR A 286 38.80 -15.22 25.44
C THR A 286 37.35 -14.74 25.39
N GLU A 287 36.56 -15.38 24.55
CA GLU A 287 35.12 -15.13 24.42
C GLU A 287 34.35 -16.21 25.19
N ILE A 288 33.32 -15.83 25.90
CA ILE A 288 32.38 -16.72 26.58
C ILE A 288 31.00 -16.47 25.98
N ARG A 289 30.39 -17.51 25.43
CA ARG A 289 29.05 -17.44 24.81
C ARG A 289 28.05 -18.19 25.67
N PHE A 290 26.84 -17.66 25.73
CA PHE A 290 25.72 -18.29 26.40
C PHE A 290 24.43 -18.00 25.64
N ASP A 291 23.47 -18.90 25.74
CA ASP A 291 22.20 -18.86 25.03
C ASP A 291 21.06 -18.68 26.02
N LEU A 292 20.09 -17.82 25.69
CA LEU A 292 18.91 -17.52 26.51
C LEU A 292 17.64 -17.82 25.72
N PRO A 293 16.81 -18.80 26.13
CA PRO A 293 15.56 -19.11 25.43
C PRO A 293 14.45 -18.10 25.72
N GLU A 294 14.53 -17.34 26.77
CA GLU A 294 13.52 -16.35 27.17
C GLU A 294 14.18 -15.14 27.85
N GLU A 295 13.42 -14.03 27.86
CA GLU A 295 13.87 -12.82 28.55
C GLU A 295 13.97 -13.09 30.06
N GLY A 296 15.11 -12.78 30.63
CA GLY A 296 15.35 -13.06 32.06
C GLY A 296 16.46 -12.24 32.67
N GLN A 297 16.56 -12.38 33.99
CA GLN A 297 17.66 -11.80 34.76
C GLN A 297 18.87 -12.72 34.63
N VAL A 298 19.96 -12.23 34.06
CA VAL A 298 21.19 -12.97 33.85
C VAL A 298 22.26 -12.48 34.79
N GLU A 299 23.06 -13.40 35.33
CA GLU A 299 24.31 -13.12 35.98
C GLU A 299 25.39 -14.09 35.48
N LEU A 300 26.38 -13.60 34.73
CA LEU A 300 27.54 -14.36 34.31
C LEU A 300 28.72 -14.01 35.25
N SER A 301 29.19 -15.00 35.99
CA SER A 301 30.23 -14.80 37.02
C SER A 301 31.36 -15.80 36.90
N VAL A 302 32.58 -15.36 37.17
CA VAL A 302 33.78 -16.21 37.23
C VAL A 302 34.06 -16.59 38.66
N PHE A 303 34.32 -17.89 38.87
CA PHE A 303 34.67 -18.45 40.18
C PHE A 303 36.05 -19.06 40.15
N ASN A 304 36.78 -19.04 41.25
CA ASN A 304 38.03 -19.80 41.40
C ASN A 304 37.75 -21.26 41.75
N MET A 305 38.79 -22.05 41.80
CA MET A 305 38.68 -23.50 42.10
C MET A 305 38.17 -23.80 43.55
N GLN A 306 38.13 -22.81 44.43
CA GLN A 306 37.56 -22.90 45.76
C GLN A 306 36.08 -22.47 45.83
N GLY A 307 35.46 -22.15 44.67
CA GLY A 307 34.07 -21.71 44.58
C GLY A 307 33.81 -20.27 45.01
N GLN A 308 34.86 -19.47 45.14
CA GLN A 308 34.70 -18.05 45.46
C GLN A 308 34.51 -17.24 44.21
N LYS A 309 33.51 -16.38 44.20
CA LYS A 309 33.25 -15.45 43.11
C LYS A 309 34.42 -14.47 42.96
N VAL A 310 35.07 -14.48 41.81
CA VAL A 310 36.21 -13.63 41.52
C VAL A 310 35.73 -12.34 40.80
N ARG A 311 34.81 -12.49 39.88
CA ARG A 311 34.30 -11.37 39.09
C ARG A 311 32.93 -11.70 38.49
N THR A 312 32.04 -10.70 38.44
CA THR A 312 30.85 -10.71 37.61
C THR A 312 31.22 -10.07 36.28
N LEU A 313 30.99 -10.80 35.19
CA LEU A 313 31.26 -10.37 33.81
C LEU A 313 30.07 -9.62 33.24
N GLU A 314 28.85 -10.16 33.50
CA GLU A 314 27.61 -9.60 33.00
C GLU A 314 26.52 -9.72 34.07
N SER A 315 25.66 -8.73 34.20
CA SER A 315 24.53 -8.76 35.13
C SER A 315 23.43 -7.80 34.67
N GLY A 316 22.23 -8.30 34.47
CA GLY A 316 21.08 -7.49 34.07
C GLY A 316 19.96 -8.29 33.44
N LYS A 317 18.90 -7.58 33.05
CA LYS A 317 17.81 -8.16 32.29
C LYS A 317 18.20 -8.19 30.82
N MET A 318 18.16 -9.38 30.23
CA MET A 318 18.53 -9.61 28.82
C MET A 318 17.37 -10.21 28.05
N LYS A 319 17.32 -9.89 26.76
CA LYS A 319 16.39 -10.49 25.81
C LYS A 319 16.85 -11.88 25.38
N PRO A 320 15.96 -12.71 24.81
CA PRO A 320 16.32 -13.98 24.20
C PRO A 320 17.40 -13.85 23.12
N GLY A 321 18.26 -14.86 22.97
CA GLY A 321 19.29 -14.89 21.92
C GLY A 321 20.59 -15.52 22.35
#